data_9ee817b010791592bc5556f721da2d25
#
_entry.id   9ee817b010791592bc5556f721da2d25
#
_cell.length_a   1.000
_cell.length_b   1.000
_cell.length_c   1.000
_cell.angle_alpha   90.00
_cell.angle_beta   90.00
_cell.angle_gamma   90.00
#
_symmetry.space_group_name_H-M   'P 1'
#
loop_
_entity.id
_entity.type
_entity.pdbx_description
1 polymer ?
#
loop_
_entity_poly.entity_id
_entity_poly.type
_entity_poly.pdbx_seq_one_letter_code
_entity_poly.pdbx_strand_id
1 'polypeptide(L)'
;MKHIQIRNSDMAWHIAANIQFPPNFDESKQYPAIISVHPFGSCKEQTSGNIYGKALAEKGYVVLAYDASFQGESGGEPRWIEDPTQRVEDISRVIDYAVTLPYVDAERIGVLGVCGGVPLLSCQACYDPCGV
;
A
#
# COMPACT_ATOMS: atom_id res chain seq x y z
N MET A 1 14.31 -5.10 -1.77
CA MET A 1 12.97 -5.07 -1.11
C MET A 1 13.15 -4.88 0.38
N LYS A 2 12.32 -4.04 0.97
CA LYS A 2 12.37 -3.74 2.41
C LYS A 2 11.04 -4.12 3.07
N HIS A 3 11.11 -4.88 4.15
CA HIS A 3 9.93 -5.21 4.96
C HIS A 3 9.75 -4.16 6.05
N ILE A 4 8.54 -3.67 6.22
CA ILE A 4 8.20 -2.66 7.21
C ILE A 4 6.90 -3.00 7.93
N GLN A 5 6.71 -2.38 9.09
CA GLN A 5 5.44 -2.38 9.81
C GLN A 5 4.98 -0.93 9.99
N ILE A 6 3.80 -0.63 9.50
CA ILE A 6 3.20 0.71 9.58
C ILE A 6 2.30 0.74 10.82
N ARG A 7 2.58 1.66 11.73
CA ARG A 7 1.73 1.86 12.90
C ARG A 7 1.79 3.32 13.36
N ASN A 8 0.65 3.97 13.32
CA ASN A 8 0.48 5.30 13.88
C ASN A 8 -0.15 5.20 15.28
N SER A 9 -0.10 6.29 16.06
CA SER A 9 -0.61 6.31 17.43
C SER A 9 -2.11 6.02 17.55
N ASP A 10 -2.88 6.25 16.49
CA ASP A 10 -4.32 6.02 16.42
C ASP A 10 -4.71 4.66 15.81
N MET A 11 -3.73 3.83 15.48
CA MET A 11 -3.97 2.49 14.94
C MET A 11 -3.92 1.44 16.05
N ALA A 12 -4.93 0.57 16.08
CA ALA A 12 -5.02 -0.50 17.06
C ALA A 12 -4.00 -1.62 16.79
N TRP A 13 -3.60 -1.82 15.53
CA TRP A 13 -2.63 -2.84 15.10
C TRP A 13 -1.77 -2.30 13.96
N HIS A 14 -0.72 -3.05 13.61
CA HIS A 14 0.19 -2.69 12.54
C HIS A 14 -0.28 -3.22 11.17
N ILE A 15 0.14 -2.52 10.11
CA ILE A 15 0.02 -2.98 8.72
C ILE A 15 1.41 -3.42 8.26
N ALA A 16 1.54 -4.67 7.84
CA ALA A 16 2.77 -5.19 7.29
C ALA A 16 2.86 -4.85 5.79
N ALA A 17 3.97 -4.30 5.37
CA ALA A 17 4.17 -3.89 3.99
C ALA A 17 5.57 -4.20 3.50
N ASN A 18 5.69 -4.33 2.18
CA ASN A 18 6.96 -4.46 1.47
C ASN A 18 7.14 -3.26 0.56
N ILE A 19 8.33 -2.68 0.58
CA ILE A 19 8.71 -1.60 -0.34
C ILE A 19 9.63 -2.18 -1.41
N GLN A 20 9.24 -2.04 -2.68
CA GLN A 20 10.08 -2.36 -3.82
C GLN A 20 10.71 -1.07 -4.34
N PHE A 21 12.02 -1.11 -4.59
CA PHE A 21 12.77 0.04 -5.06
C PHE A 21 13.09 -0.07 -6.55
N PRO A 22 13.16 1.06 -7.28
CA PRO A 22 13.58 1.04 -8.68
C PRO A 22 15.06 0.64 -8.83
N PRO A 23 15.47 0.19 -10.02
CA PRO A 23 16.90 -0.05 -10.30
C PRO A 23 17.72 1.22 -10.08
N ASN A 24 18.92 1.08 -9.55
CA ASN A 24 19.81 2.20 -9.24
C ASN A 24 19.18 3.22 -8.27
N PHE A 25 18.43 2.71 -7.30
CA PHE A 25 17.75 3.55 -6.29
C PHE A 25 18.74 4.44 -5.55
N ASP A 26 18.41 5.72 -5.44
CA ASP A 26 19.20 6.73 -4.74
C ASP A 26 18.30 7.45 -3.73
N GLU A 27 18.56 7.28 -2.44
CA GLU A 27 17.78 7.87 -1.36
C GLU A 27 17.75 9.41 -1.35
N SER A 28 18.70 10.05 -2.06
CA SER A 28 18.75 11.51 -2.17
C SER A 28 17.77 12.06 -3.21
N LYS A 29 17.20 11.19 -4.04
CA LYS A 29 16.23 11.57 -5.08
C LYS A 29 14.81 11.28 -4.61
N GLN A 30 13.84 11.91 -5.30
CA GLN A 30 12.42 11.63 -5.09
C GLN A 30 11.85 10.86 -6.27
N TYR A 31 11.06 9.84 -5.97
CA TYR A 31 10.45 8.95 -6.96
C TYR A 31 8.94 8.98 -6.84
N PRO A 32 8.20 8.81 -7.95
CA PRO A 32 6.78 8.55 -7.85
C PRO A 32 6.54 7.21 -7.14
N ALA A 33 5.49 7.14 -6.34
CA ALA A 33 5.15 5.95 -5.59
C ALA A 33 3.82 5.36 -6.05
N ILE A 34 3.71 4.04 -5.95
CA ILE A 34 2.48 3.32 -6.21
C ILE A 34 2.15 2.45 -5.01
N ILE A 35 0.94 2.60 -4.50
CA ILE A 35 0.39 1.73 -3.46
C ILE A 35 -0.35 0.59 -4.16
N SER A 36 0.05 -0.64 -3.92
CA SER A 36 -0.53 -1.81 -4.56
C SER A 36 -1.48 -2.53 -3.60
N VAL A 37 -2.75 -2.58 -3.97
CA VAL A 37 -3.84 -3.14 -3.16
C VAL A 37 -4.16 -4.54 -3.66
N HIS A 38 -4.00 -5.55 -2.79
CA HIS A 38 -4.21 -6.94 -3.17
C HIS A 38 -5.71 -7.31 -3.27
N PRO A 39 -6.04 -8.38 -4.05
CA PRO A 39 -7.42 -8.89 -4.14
C PRO A 39 -7.92 -9.44 -2.80
N PHE A 40 -9.21 -9.71 -2.73
CA PHE A 40 -9.79 -10.43 -1.59
C PHE A 40 -9.15 -11.83 -1.47
N GLY A 41 -8.85 -12.22 -0.23
CA GLY A 41 -8.23 -13.52 0.04
C GLY A 41 -6.78 -13.64 -0.43
N SER A 42 -6.11 -12.54 -0.69
CA SER A 42 -4.71 -12.50 -1.15
C SER A 42 -3.80 -11.86 -0.08
N CYS A 43 -2.57 -11.59 -0.44
CA CYS A 43 -1.60 -10.92 0.43
C CYS A 43 -0.58 -10.13 -0.40
N LYS A 44 0.26 -9.37 0.28
CA LYS A 44 1.28 -8.51 -0.35
C LYS A 44 2.30 -9.27 -1.19
N GLU A 45 2.50 -10.55 -0.90
CA GLU A 45 3.51 -11.38 -1.56
C GLU A 45 2.99 -12.11 -2.79
N GLN A 46 1.71 -12.03 -3.08
CA GLN A 46 1.10 -12.61 -4.27
C GLN A 46 1.13 -11.61 -5.43
N THR A 47 0.01 -11.47 -6.15
CA THR A 47 -0.07 -10.70 -7.39
C THR A 47 0.35 -9.24 -7.22
N SER A 48 -0.13 -8.58 -6.17
CA SER A 48 0.11 -7.14 -5.97
C SER A 48 1.57 -6.80 -5.71
N GLY A 49 2.27 -7.62 -4.95
CA GLY A 49 3.67 -7.38 -4.60
C GLY A 49 4.66 -8.07 -5.54
N ASN A 50 4.52 -9.39 -5.73
CA ASN A 50 5.53 -10.18 -6.43
C ASN A 50 5.43 -10.09 -7.94
N ILE A 51 4.30 -9.72 -8.50
CA ILE A 51 4.13 -9.58 -9.96
C ILE A 51 4.08 -8.10 -10.33
N TYR A 52 3.01 -7.41 -9.98
CA TYR A 52 2.84 -6.01 -10.36
C TYR A 52 3.82 -5.08 -9.65
N GLY A 53 4.08 -5.32 -8.37
CA GLY A 53 5.01 -4.49 -7.60
C GLY A 53 6.41 -4.52 -8.17
N LYS A 54 6.92 -5.70 -8.50
CA LYS A 54 8.26 -5.83 -9.11
C LYS A 54 8.31 -5.21 -10.49
N ALA A 55 7.29 -5.45 -11.33
CA ALA A 55 7.25 -4.90 -12.68
C ALA A 55 7.23 -3.37 -12.68
N LEU A 56 6.47 -2.76 -11.78
CA LEU A 56 6.39 -1.31 -11.66
C LEU A 56 7.66 -0.72 -11.07
N ALA A 57 8.29 -1.38 -10.11
CA ALA A 57 9.57 -0.93 -9.55
C ALA A 57 10.66 -0.89 -10.62
N GLU A 58 10.70 -1.87 -11.51
CA GLU A 58 11.65 -1.89 -12.63
C GLU A 58 11.46 -0.71 -13.59
N LYS A 59 10.28 -0.11 -13.61
CA LYS A 59 9.97 1.07 -14.45
C LYS A 59 10.26 2.40 -13.76
N GLY A 60 10.80 2.40 -12.56
CA GLY A 60 11.23 3.60 -11.85
C GLY A 60 10.31 4.06 -10.73
N TYR A 61 9.35 3.25 -10.30
CA TYR A 61 8.45 3.58 -9.20
C TYR A 61 8.94 2.96 -7.88
N VAL A 62 8.70 3.66 -6.78
CA VAL A 62 8.75 3.05 -5.45
C VAL A 62 7.37 2.42 -5.20
N VAL A 63 7.31 1.12 -4.97
CA VAL A 63 6.04 0.40 -4.82
C VAL A 63 5.89 -0.11 -3.40
N LEU A 64 4.78 0.24 -2.77
CA LEU A 64 4.40 -0.27 -1.46
C LEU A 64 3.27 -1.28 -1.63
N ALA A 65 3.55 -2.54 -1.36
CA ALA A 65 2.55 -3.61 -1.30
C ALA A 65 2.36 -3.99 0.17
N TYR A 66 1.13 -4.09 0.62
CA TYR A 66 0.83 -4.34 2.02
C TYR A 66 -0.21 -5.44 2.18
N ASP A 67 -0.23 -6.07 3.34
CA ASP A 67 -1.31 -6.95 3.76
C ASP A 67 -2.43 -6.10 4.37
N ALA A 68 -3.66 -6.29 3.92
CA ALA A 68 -4.81 -5.64 4.55
C ALA A 68 -4.95 -6.07 6.01
N SER A 69 -5.61 -5.25 6.81
CA SER A 69 -5.98 -5.63 8.18
C SER A 69 -6.68 -6.99 8.20
N PHE A 70 -6.42 -7.78 9.19
CA PHE A 70 -6.90 -9.17 9.38
C PHE A 70 -6.27 -10.21 8.43
N GLN A 71 -5.37 -9.80 7.54
CA GLN A 71 -4.77 -10.66 6.51
C GLN A 71 -3.25 -10.75 6.70
N GLY A 72 -2.68 -11.84 6.24
CA GLY A 72 -1.23 -12.03 6.16
C GLY A 72 -0.51 -11.72 7.47
N GLU A 73 0.50 -10.87 7.41
CA GLU A 73 1.31 -10.46 8.55
C GLU A 73 0.81 -9.19 9.25
N SER A 74 -0.23 -8.56 8.72
CA SER A 74 -0.89 -7.43 9.37
C SER A 74 -1.68 -7.88 10.59
N GLY A 75 -1.89 -6.97 11.54
CA GLY A 75 -2.65 -7.25 12.75
C GLY A 75 -4.16 -7.25 12.54
N GLY A 76 -4.88 -7.37 13.65
CA GLY A 76 -6.34 -7.35 13.68
C GLY A 76 -6.94 -8.73 13.94
N GLU A 77 -7.99 -8.75 14.76
CA GLU A 77 -8.74 -9.96 15.12
C GLU A 77 -10.24 -9.68 14.95
N PRO A 78 -11.06 -10.67 14.54
CA PRO A 78 -10.68 -12.01 14.10
C PRO A 78 -9.95 -12.04 12.75
N ARG A 79 -9.19 -13.12 12.50
CA ARG A 79 -8.40 -13.25 11.26
C ARG A 79 -9.27 -13.60 10.06
N TRP A 80 -8.78 -13.23 8.87
CA TRP A 80 -9.33 -13.63 7.56
C TRP A 80 -10.69 -13.03 7.24
N ILE A 81 -11.09 -11.95 7.90
CA ILE A 81 -12.30 -11.23 7.52
C ILE A 81 -11.99 -10.17 6.46
N GLU A 82 -12.96 -9.94 5.60
CA GLU A 82 -12.90 -8.85 4.63
C GLU A 82 -13.91 -7.79 5.03
N ASP A 83 -13.39 -6.64 5.47
CA ASP A 83 -14.18 -5.49 5.86
C ASP A 83 -13.87 -4.34 4.91
N PRO A 84 -14.79 -3.98 3.99
CA PRO A 84 -14.53 -2.91 3.02
C PRO A 84 -14.19 -1.58 3.65
N THR A 85 -14.83 -1.20 4.74
CA THR A 85 -14.55 0.04 5.46
C THR A 85 -13.12 0.04 6.00
N GLN A 86 -12.70 -1.05 6.63
CA GLN A 86 -11.34 -1.20 7.12
C GLN A 86 -10.32 -1.22 5.98
N ARG A 87 -10.65 -1.83 4.86
CA ARG A 87 -9.79 -1.84 3.67
C ARG A 87 -9.54 -0.44 3.14
N VAL A 88 -10.56 0.40 3.08
CA VAL A 88 -10.43 1.81 2.65
C VAL A 88 -9.53 2.57 3.64
N GLU A 89 -9.72 2.34 4.93
CA GLU A 89 -8.89 2.96 5.95
C GLU A 89 -7.43 2.51 5.87
N ASP A 90 -7.19 1.23 5.60
CA ASP A 90 -5.84 0.71 5.39
C ASP A 90 -5.11 1.43 4.24
N ILE A 91 -5.80 1.67 3.13
CA ILE A 91 -5.23 2.44 2.00
C ILE A 91 -4.81 3.83 2.46
N SER A 92 -5.65 4.53 3.20
CA SER A 92 -5.32 5.85 3.75
C SER A 92 -4.09 5.81 4.65
N ARG A 93 -4.00 4.81 5.52
CA ARG A 93 -2.85 4.66 6.43
C ARG A 93 -1.54 4.41 5.68
N VAL A 94 -1.59 3.59 4.63
CA VAL A 94 -0.41 3.33 3.82
C VAL A 94 0.01 4.58 3.03
N ILE A 95 -0.94 5.34 2.49
CA ILE A 95 -0.65 6.62 1.84
C ILE A 95 -0.03 7.61 2.82
N ASP A 96 -0.59 7.75 4.01
CA ASP A 96 -0.05 8.63 5.06
C ASP A 96 1.40 8.28 5.40
N TYR A 97 1.71 7.00 5.47
CA TYR A 97 3.07 6.54 5.67
C TYR A 97 3.97 6.89 4.47
N ALA A 98 3.50 6.65 3.25
CA ALA A 98 4.28 6.88 2.04
C ALA A 98 4.72 8.34 1.91
N VAL A 99 3.85 9.29 2.24
CA VAL A 99 4.18 10.73 2.16
C VAL A 99 5.24 11.16 3.17
N THR A 100 5.49 10.38 4.21
CA THR A 100 6.56 10.66 5.19
C THR A 100 7.94 10.22 4.72
N LEU A 101 8.03 9.40 3.66
CA LEU A 101 9.29 8.88 3.18
C LEU A 101 10.03 9.94 2.35
N PRO A 102 11.33 10.21 2.67
CA PRO A 102 12.05 11.31 2.01
C PRO A 102 12.31 11.06 0.52
N TYR A 103 12.29 9.81 0.08
CA TYR A 103 12.51 9.43 -1.32
C TYR A 103 11.21 9.29 -2.11
N VAL A 104 10.06 9.59 -1.52
CA VAL A 104 8.77 9.58 -2.20
C VAL A 104 8.34 11.01 -2.50
N ASP A 105 7.99 11.26 -3.76
CA ASP A 105 7.37 12.53 -4.15
C ASP A 105 5.88 12.49 -3.80
N ALA A 106 5.50 13.26 -2.78
CA ALA A 106 4.14 13.27 -2.26
C ALA A 106 3.09 13.77 -3.28
N GLU A 107 3.52 14.44 -4.33
CA GLU A 107 2.62 14.91 -5.39
C GLU A 107 2.42 13.88 -6.52
N ARG A 108 3.17 12.77 -6.48
CA ARG A 108 3.12 11.71 -7.50
C ARG A 108 2.92 10.36 -6.86
N ILE A 109 1.78 10.19 -6.18
CA ILE A 109 1.39 8.93 -5.56
C ILE A 109 0.17 8.38 -6.29
N GLY A 110 0.29 7.18 -6.84
CA GLY A 110 -0.80 6.44 -7.45
C GLY A 110 -1.19 5.23 -6.63
N VAL A 111 -2.36 4.71 -6.89
CA VAL A 111 -2.85 3.49 -6.25
C VAL A 111 -3.28 2.50 -7.32
N LEU A 112 -2.78 1.28 -7.22
CA LEU A 112 -3.14 0.18 -8.11
C LEU A 112 -3.99 -0.84 -7.35
N GLY A 113 -5.23 -1.03 -7.79
CA GLY A 113 -6.11 -2.07 -7.27
C GLY A 113 -6.18 -3.24 -8.22
N VAL A 114 -6.10 -4.45 -7.68
CA VAL A 114 -6.23 -5.70 -8.43
C VAL A 114 -7.50 -6.40 -7.99
N CYS A 115 -8.39 -6.71 -8.94
CA CYS A 115 -9.67 -7.41 -8.68
C CYS A 115 -10.51 -6.70 -7.61
N GLY A 116 -10.66 -7.27 -6.42
CA GLY A 116 -11.41 -6.68 -5.31
C GLY A 116 -10.85 -5.38 -4.77
N GLY A 117 -9.62 -5.00 -5.13
CA GLY A 117 -9.04 -3.71 -4.79
C GLY A 117 -9.65 -2.53 -5.59
N VAL A 118 -10.20 -2.78 -6.75
CA VAL A 118 -10.73 -1.71 -7.63
C VAL A 118 -11.92 -0.97 -7.02
N PRO A 119 -12.98 -1.65 -6.52
CA PRO A 119 -14.08 -0.96 -5.83
C PRO A 119 -13.62 -0.18 -4.61
N LEU A 120 -12.60 -0.67 -3.91
CA LEU A 120 -12.07 -0.03 -2.72
C LEU A 120 -11.38 1.29 -3.06
N LEU A 121 -10.72 1.39 -4.20
CA LEU A 121 -10.14 2.64 -4.68
C LEU A 121 -11.22 3.69 -4.97
N SER A 122 -12.32 3.27 -5.56
CA SER A 122 -13.46 4.16 -5.80
C SER A 122 -14.05 4.70 -4.49
N CYS A 123 -14.15 3.84 -3.48
CA CYS A 123 -14.58 4.26 -2.14
C CYS A 123 -13.60 5.23 -1.49
N GLN A 124 -12.30 5.01 -1.66
CA GLN A 124 -11.27 5.90 -1.14
C GLN A 124 -11.38 7.29 -1.77
N ALA A 125 -11.57 7.36 -3.08
CA ALA A 125 -11.73 8.63 -3.78
C ALA A 125 -12.95 9.42 -3.30
N CYS A 126 -14.01 8.72 -2.86
CA CYS A 126 -15.19 9.36 -2.27
C CYS A 126 -14.96 9.81 -0.83
N TYR A 127 -14.05 9.15 -0.12
CA TYR A 127 -13.79 9.42 1.30
C TYR A 127 -12.78 10.55 1.51
N ASP A 128 -11.94 10.78 0.52
CA ASP A 128 -10.96 11.87 0.54
C ASP A 128 -11.26 12.86 -0.58
N PRO A 129 -12.20 13.80 -0.34
CA PRO A 129 -12.60 14.77 -1.36
C PRO A 129 -11.50 15.76 -1.74
N CYS A 130 -10.41 15.80 -1.00
CA CYS A 130 -9.25 16.63 -1.37
C CYS A 130 -8.36 15.96 -2.40
N GLY A 131 -8.77 14.77 -2.86
CA GLY A 131 -8.37 14.20 -4.13
C GLY A 131 -6.90 14.00 -4.33
N VAL A 132 -6.43 13.12 -3.64
CA VAL A 132 -5.15 12.63 -4.11
C VAL A 132 -5.38 11.32 -4.80
#